data_14f6d8789175d6db50de69ff37c67ca0
#
_entry.id   14f6d8789175d6db50de69ff37c67ca0
#
_cell.length_a   1.000
_cell.length_b   1.000
_cell.length_c   1.000
_cell.angle_alpha   90.00
_cell.angle_beta   90.00
_cell.angle_gamma   90.00
#
_symmetry.space_group_name_H-M   'P 1'
#
loop_
_entity.id
_entity.type
_entity.pdbx_description
1 polymer ?
#
loop_
_entity_poly.entity_id
_entity_poly.type
_entity_poly.pdbx_seq_one_letter_code
_entity_poly.pdbx_strand_id
1 'polypeptide(L)'
;MVPERGARCSAAIVLGVLAAAMSSPVAAVGLPCLPPLPSTVPQDCRQASQVQSQQAAATEAQSTPKTKQSSVSATPDLARALVAEVNRIRRAGGLRPLTYSARLTNAATAHAQVLATAGQFTHAWPTTGRLYESWIRGFYPARGFRLWSVGENLLWASPGFTPPGAVQQWLDSPTHRRVLLSRSWRELGVGVVSAVAAPGAYGGRDV
;
A
#
# COMPACT_ATOMS: atom_id res chain seq x y z
N MET A 1 -5.90 -50.30 20.03
CA MET A 1 -5.69 -49.72 18.66
C MET A 1 -6.02 -48.25 18.71
N VAL A 2 -5.02 -47.37 18.85
CA VAL A 2 -5.23 -45.93 18.89
C VAL A 2 -5.23 -45.47 17.45
N PRO A 3 -6.25 -44.75 16.96
CA PRO A 3 -6.25 -44.25 15.58
C PRO A 3 -5.11 -43.23 15.44
N GLU A 4 -4.22 -43.48 14.50
CA GLU A 4 -3.20 -42.52 14.07
C GLU A 4 -3.91 -41.24 13.63
N ARG A 5 -3.79 -40.19 14.45
CA ARG A 5 -4.23 -38.86 14.06
C ARG A 5 -3.32 -38.40 12.94
N GLY A 6 -3.85 -38.42 11.74
CA GLY A 6 -3.14 -37.98 10.54
C GLY A 6 -2.40 -36.67 10.78
N ALA A 7 -1.16 -36.60 10.33
CA ALA A 7 -0.28 -35.44 10.46
C ALA A 7 -0.98 -34.20 9.90
N ARG A 8 -1.43 -33.30 10.77
CA ARG A 8 -1.99 -32.01 10.36
C ARG A 8 -0.82 -31.10 9.99
N CYS A 9 -0.80 -30.67 8.72
CA CYS A 9 0.15 -29.67 8.22
C CYS A 9 -0.58 -28.34 8.12
N SER A 10 -0.04 -27.29 8.73
CA SER A 10 -0.46 -25.93 8.51
C SER A 10 0.61 -25.23 7.71
N ALA A 11 0.25 -24.80 6.51
CA ALA A 11 1.13 -24.02 5.64
C ALA A 11 0.33 -22.82 5.13
N ALA A 12 0.86 -21.63 5.31
CA ALA A 12 0.16 -20.38 5.09
C ALA A 12 1.02 -19.40 4.32
N ILE A 13 0.38 -18.57 3.51
CA ILE A 13 1.02 -17.47 2.78
C ILE A 13 0.46 -16.14 3.25
N VAL A 14 1.35 -15.17 3.43
CA VAL A 14 1.06 -13.78 3.75
C VAL A 14 1.40 -12.92 2.54
N LEU A 15 0.50 -12.06 2.14
CA LEU A 15 0.72 -11.09 1.07
C LEU A 15 0.58 -9.68 1.63
N GLY A 16 1.71 -8.99 1.74
CA GLY A 16 1.75 -7.57 2.11
C GLY A 16 1.78 -6.71 0.85
N VAL A 17 0.88 -5.73 0.76
CA VAL A 17 0.76 -4.86 -0.40
C VAL A 17 0.52 -3.43 0.03
N LEU A 18 1.26 -2.49 -0.56
CA LEU A 18 1.05 -1.05 -0.42
C LEU A 18 0.45 -0.50 -1.71
N ALA A 19 -0.70 0.18 -1.61
CA ALA A 19 -1.44 0.78 -2.73
C ALA A 19 -1.66 2.28 -2.51
N ALA A 20 -1.48 3.09 -3.57
CA ALA A 20 -1.87 4.50 -3.54
C ALA A 20 -3.37 4.67 -3.82
N ALA A 21 -4.00 5.61 -3.13
CA ALA A 21 -5.34 6.07 -3.49
C ALA A 21 -5.24 6.98 -4.73
N MET A 22 -5.98 6.66 -5.79
CA MET A 22 -6.10 7.54 -6.95
C MET A 22 -6.94 8.76 -6.59
N SER A 23 -6.31 9.92 -6.38
CA SER A 23 -6.98 11.22 -6.49
C SER A 23 -6.99 11.60 -7.96
N SER A 24 -8.14 11.55 -8.60
CA SER A 24 -8.31 12.03 -9.97
C SER A 24 -7.95 13.52 -10.04
N PRO A 25 -7.06 13.98 -10.94
CA PRO A 25 -6.84 15.40 -11.12
C PRO A 25 -8.11 16.00 -11.75
N VAL A 26 -8.72 16.98 -11.07
CA VAL A 26 -9.70 17.85 -11.69
C VAL A 26 -8.95 18.67 -12.74
N ALA A 27 -9.26 18.44 -14.00
CA ALA A 27 -8.72 19.22 -15.10
C ALA A 27 -9.16 20.69 -14.93
N ALA A 28 -8.20 21.57 -14.66
CA ALA A 28 -8.40 23.00 -14.73
C ALA A 28 -8.65 23.38 -16.20
N VAL A 29 -9.89 23.76 -16.50
CA VAL A 29 -10.26 24.33 -17.80
C VAL A 29 -9.60 25.71 -17.88
N GLY A 30 -8.61 25.83 -18.74
CA GLY A 30 -7.94 27.10 -19.02
C GLY A 30 -8.90 28.09 -19.65
N LEU A 31 -9.06 29.25 -19.01
CA LEU A 31 -9.75 30.41 -19.60
C LEU A 31 -8.85 31.05 -20.67
N PRO A 32 -9.41 31.47 -21.82
CA PRO A 32 -8.64 32.12 -22.88
C PRO A 32 -8.13 33.49 -22.44
N CYS A 33 -6.87 33.81 -22.81
CA CYS A 33 -6.26 35.11 -22.63
C CYS A 33 -7.03 36.17 -23.41
N LEU A 34 -7.47 37.22 -22.73
CA LEU A 34 -7.96 38.46 -23.36
C LEU A 34 -6.78 39.38 -23.72
N PRO A 35 -6.82 40.10 -24.84
CA PRO A 35 -5.76 40.99 -25.28
C PRO A 35 -5.64 42.24 -24.39
N PRO A 36 -4.46 42.89 -24.30
CA PRO A 36 -4.26 44.02 -23.43
C PRO A 36 -4.94 45.30 -23.97
N LEU A 37 -5.59 46.05 -23.08
CA LEU A 37 -6.18 47.35 -23.32
C LEU A 37 -5.10 48.46 -23.27
N PRO A 38 -5.23 49.56 -24.06
CA PRO A 38 -4.24 50.60 -24.17
C PRO A 38 -4.15 51.47 -22.89
N SER A 39 -2.91 51.83 -22.53
CA SER A 39 -2.56 52.63 -21.37
C SER A 39 -2.79 54.10 -21.59
N THR A 40 -3.80 54.69 -20.90
CA THR A 40 -3.83 56.12 -20.64
C THR A 40 -4.59 56.35 -19.30
N VAL A 41 -3.84 56.53 -18.22
CA VAL A 41 -4.37 56.88 -16.91
C VAL A 41 -3.71 58.24 -16.48
N PRO A 42 -4.49 59.26 -16.07
CA PRO A 42 -3.97 60.54 -15.61
C PRO A 42 -3.13 60.41 -14.33
N GLN A 43 -2.14 61.31 -14.18
CA GLN A 43 -1.09 61.23 -13.13
C GLN A 43 -1.59 61.40 -11.68
N ASP A 44 -2.79 61.91 -11.46
CA ASP A 44 -3.28 62.25 -10.10
C ASP A 44 -3.78 61.06 -9.27
N CYS A 45 -3.90 59.85 -9.83
CA CYS A 45 -4.30 58.65 -9.13
C CYS A 45 -3.16 57.83 -8.50
N ARG A 46 -1.89 58.25 -8.66
CA ARG A 46 -0.73 57.44 -8.28
C ARG A 46 -0.44 57.44 -6.77
N GLN A 47 -0.92 58.44 -6.03
CA GLN A 47 -0.63 58.51 -4.60
C GLN A 47 -1.60 57.75 -3.71
N ALA A 48 -2.85 57.50 -4.14
CA ALA A 48 -3.81 56.71 -3.40
C ALA A 48 -3.55 55.18 -3.48
N SER A 49 -2.86 54.68 -4.55
CA SER A 49 -2.59 53.26 -4.75
C SER A 49 -1.40 52.70 -3.97
N GLN A 50 -0.51 53.57 -3.45
CA GLN A 50 0.66 53.10 -2.69
C GLN A 50 0.37 52.71 -1.27
N VAL A 51 -0.65 53.29 -0.63
CA VAL A 51 -1.04 52.97 0.75
C VAL A 51 -1.82 51.66 0.82
N GLN A 52 -2.64 51.34 -0.20
CA GLN A 52 -3.36 50.06 -0.27
C GLN A 52 -2.48 48.86 -0.66
N SER A 53 -1.40 49.06 -1.43
CA SER A 53 -0.48 48.00 -1.82
C SER A 53 0.37 47.49 -0.66
N GLN A 54 0.64 48.27 0.36
CA GLN A 54 1.42 47.88 1.55
C GLN A 54 0.59 47.07 2.56
N GLN A 55 -0.72 47.25 2.60
CA GLN A 55 -1.60 46.44 3.47
C GLN A 55 -1.99 45.10 2.84
N ALA A 56 -2.05 45.00 1.50
CA ALA A 56 -2.31 43.73 0.81
C ALA A 56 -1.08 42.77 0.85
N ALA A 57 0.15 43.31 0.84
CA ALA A 57 1.36 42.52 0.93
C ALA A 57 1.62 41.90 2.31
N ALA A 58 1.01 42.43 3.38
CA ALA A 58 1.17 41.87 4.73
C ALA A 58 0.22 40.70 5.04
N THR A 59 -0.80 40.45 4.19
CA THR A 59 -1.78 39.39 4.42
C THR A 59 -1.51 38.12 3.58
N GLU A 60 -0.65 38.20 2.55
CA GLU A 60 -0.29 37.05 1.70
C GLU A 60 0.91 36.22 2.21
N ALA A 61 1.56 36.62 3.30
CA ALA A 61 2.79 36.00 3.80
C ALA A 61 2.57 34.89 4.84
N GLN A 62 1.39 34.25 4.92
CA GLN A 62 1.15 33.14 5.81
C GLN A 62 0.33 31.98 5.20
N SER A 63 0.51 31.66 3.95
CA SER A 63 0.24 30.31 3.47
C SER A 63 1.48 29.46 3.72
N THR A 64 1.64 28.98 4.96
CA THR A 64 2.56 27.87 5.23
C THR A 64 2.25 26.73 4.25
N PRO A 65 3.22 26.17 3.55
CA PRO A 65 2.97 24.98 2.73
C PRO A 65 2.42 23.92 3.68
N LYS A 66 1.17 23.51 3.45
CA LYS A 66 0.53 22.43 4.22
C LYS A 66 1.36 21.18 3.98
N THR A 67 2.31 20.91 4.87
CA THR A 67 3.14 19.71 4.83
C THR A 67 2.19 18.53 4.72
N LYS A 68 2.28 17.77 3.63
CA LYS A 68 1.45 16.59 3.37
C LYS A 68 1.74 15.61 4.51
N GLN A 69 0.84 15.56 5.48
CA GLN A 69 1.03 14.73 6.67
C GLN A 69 0.99 13.26 6.23
N SER A 70 2.04 12.52 6.54
CA SER A 70 2.11 11.10 6.24
C SER A 70 0.98 10.36 6.95
N SER A 71 0.15 9.65 6.21
CA SER A 71 -0.95 8.86 6.74
C SER A 71 -0.93 7.46 6.13
N VAL A 72 -1.17 6.45 6.95
CA VAL A 72 -1.23 5.05 6.53
C VAL A 72 -2.60 4.49 6.90
N SER A 73 -3.32 3.91 5.94
CA SER A 73 -4.65 3.34 6.13
C SER A 73 -4.78 1.98 5.46
N ALA A 74 -5.49 1.05 6.11
CA ALA A 74 -5.78 -0.27 5.55
C ALA A 74 -6.88 -0.20 4.49
N THR A 75 -6.76 -1.03 3.45
CA THR A 75 -7.71 -1.14 2.34
C THR A 75 -8.26 -2.57 2.24
N PRO A 76 -9.23 -2.94 3.11
CA PRO A 76 -9.70 -4.32 3.23
C PRO A 76 -10.42 -4.84 1.98
N ASP A 77 -11.08 -3.96 1.20
CA ASP A 77 -11.75 -4.37 -0.04
C ASP A 77 -10.77 -4.82 -1.10
N LEU A 78 -9.66 -4.09 -1.24
CA LEU A 78 -8.58 -4.47 -2.15
C LEU A 78 -7.90 -5.76 -1.70
N ALA A 79 -7.73 -5.96 -0.39
CA ALA A 79 -7.23 -7.21 0.16
C ALA A 79 -8.14 -8.41 -0.17
N ARG A 80 -9.47 -8.24 -0.06
CA ARG A 80 -10.44 -9.29 -0.45
C ARG A 80 -10.38 -9.59 -1.96
N ALA A 81 -10.27 -8.57 -2.79
CA ALA A 81 -10.14 -8.73 -4.23
C ALA A 81 -8.86 -9.49 -4.62
N LEU A 82 -7.75 -9.23 -3.93
CA LEU A 82 -6.50 -9.99 -4.11
C LEU A 82 -6.64 -11.46 -3.70
N VAL A 83 -7.31 -11.77 -2.59
CA VAL A 83 -7.61 -13.16 -2.19
C VAL A 83 -8.37 -13.89 -3.29
N ALA A 84 -9.39 -13.23 -3.86
CA ALA A 84 -10.20 -13.79 -4.95
C ALA A 84 -9.34 -14.05 -6.20
N GLU A 85 -8.48 -13.10 -6.58
CA GLU A 85 -7.63 -13.20 -7.76
C GLU A 85 -6.56 -14.29 -7.61
N VAL A 86 -5.88 -14.36 -6.46
CA VAL A 86 -4.93 -15.44 -6.15
C VAL A 86 -5.61 -16.80 -6.30
N ASN A 87 -6.80 -16.95 -5.75
CA ASN A 87 -7.54 -18.20 -5.83
C ASN A 87 -8.06 -18.49 -7.25
N ARG A 88 -8.37 -17.47 -8.04
CA ARG A 88 -8.70 -17.62 -9.47
C ARG A 88 -7.52 -18.22 -10.24
N ILE A 89 -6.33 -17.64 -10.08
CA ILE A 89 -5.09 -18.12 -10.74
C ILE A 89 -4.73 -19.52 -10.27
N ARG A 90 -4.84 -19.81 -8.97
CA ARG A 90 -4.57 -21.14 -8.45
C ARG A 90 -5.49 -22.21 -9.05
N ARG A 91 -6.81 -21.93 -9.13
CA ARG A 91 -7.77 -22.82 -9.80
C ARG A 91 -7.45 -23.03 -11.27
N ALA A 92 -7.11 -21.97 -12.00
CA ALA A 92 -6.71 -22.06 -13.41
C ALA A 92 -5.46 -22.93 -13.61
N GLY A 93 -4.54 -22.95 -12.62
CA GLY A 93 -3.36 -23.83 -12.60
C GLY A 93 -3.62 -25.22 -12.00
N GLY A 94 -4.86 -25.66 -11.80
CA GLY A 94 -5.20 -26.97 -11.22
C GLY A 94 -4.79 -27.12 -9.75
N LEU A 95 -4.62 -25.99 -9.02
CA LEU A 95 -4.25 -25.97 -7.61
C LEU A 95 -5.49 -25.78 -6.73
N ARG A 96 -5.44 -26.37 -5.53
CA ARG A 96 -6.45 -26.11 -4.51
C ARG A 96 -6.48 -24.60 -4.17
N PRO A 97 -7.66 -23.96 -4.12
CA PRO A 97 -7.79 -22.64 -3.56
C PRO A 97 -7.40 -22.62 -2.08
N LEU A 98 -6.92 -21.49 -1.63
CA LEU A 98 -6.50 -21.27 -0.24
C LEU A 98 -7.68 -20.73 0.58
N THR A 99 -7.80 -21.21 1.81
CA THR A 99 -8.78 -20.70 2.77
C THR A 99 -8.31 -19.35 3.33
N TYR A 100 -9.20 -18.37 3.38
CA TYR A 100 -8.91 -17.10 4.01
C TYR A 100 -8.64 -17.27 5.51
N SER A 101 -7.63 -16.58 6.02
CA SER A 101 -7.27 -16.57 7.44
C SER A 101 -7.18 -15.14 7.96
N ALA A 102 -8.11 -14.76 8.85
CA ALA A 102 -8.10 -13.44 9.48
C ALA A 102 -6.80 -13.18 10.26
N ARG A 103 -6.22 -14.22 10.88
CA ARG A 103 -4.94 -14.08 11.61
C ARG A 103 -3.78 -13.74 10.70
N LEU A 104 -3.71 -14.39 9.54
CA LEU A 104 -2.69 -14.08 8.55
C LEU A 104 -2.92 -12.70 7.91
N THR A 105 -4.18 -12.31 7.69
CA THR A 105 -4.52 -10.97 7.23
C THR A 105 -4.11 -9.90 8.23
N ASN A 106 -4.35 -10.11 9.51
CA ASN A 106 -3.88 -9.19 10.55
C ASN A 106 -2.35 -9.09 10.58
N ALA A 107 -1.65 -10.22 10.45
CA ALA A 107 -0.19 -10.23 10.33
C ALA A 107 0.30 -9.43 9.11
N ALA A 108 -0.29 -9.68 7.94
CA ALA A 108 0.06 -9.00 6.70
C ALA A 108 -0.22 -7.49 6.77
N THR A 109 -1.37 -7.09 7.32
CA THR A 109 -1.74 -5.68 7.48
C THR A 109 -0.80 -4.97 8.44
N ALA A 110 -0.49 -5.58 9.59
CA ALA A 110 0.43 -5.00 10.57
C ALA A 110 1.84 -4.83 9.98
N HIS A 111 2.33 -5.82 9.21
CA HIS A 111 3.62 -5.70 8.55
C HIS A 111 3.62 -4.62 7.47
N ALA A 112 2.60 -4.56 6.61
CA ALA A 112 2.49 -3.53 5.59
C ALA A 112 2.44 -2.11 6.21
N GLN A 113 1.72 -1.92 7.31
CA GLN A 113 1.67 -0.64 8.04
C GLN A 113 3.04 -0.23 8.58
N VAL A 114 3.76 -1.15 9.23
CA VAL A 114 5.07 -0.83 9.80
C VAL A 114 6.11 -0.59 8.71
N LEU A 115 6.06 -1.31 7.59
CA LEU A 115 6.93 -1.07 6.43
C LEU A 115 6.71 0.33 5.85
N ALA A 116 5.45 0.70 5.61
CA ALA A 116 5.09 2.02 5.08
C ALA A 116 5.54 3.16 6.00
N THR A 117 5.32 3.01 7.32
CA THR A 117 5.70 4.00 8.33
C THR A 117 7.21 4.12 8.50
N ALA A 118 7.92 2.99 8.51
CA ALA A 118 9.36 2.95 8.68
C ALA A 118 10.15 3.31 7.40
N GLY A 119 9.47 3.41 6.26
CA GLY A 119 10.14 3.65 4.98
C GLY A 119 11.04 2.50 4.53
N GLN A 120 10.70 1.26 4.88
CA GLN A 120 11.47 0.07 4.55
C GLN A 120 10.65 -0.89 3.70
N PHE A 121 11.33 -1.62 2.80
CA PHE A 121 10.73 -2.69 2.01
C PHE A 121 11.53 -3.97 2.19
N THR A 122 11.14 -4.78 3.15
CA THR A 122 11.89 -5.96 3.62
C THR A 122 10.95 -7.03 4.19
N HIS A 123 11.37 -8.29 4.16
CA HIS A 123 10.67 -9.39 4.83
C HIS A 123 10.91 -9.44 6.35
N ALA A 124 11.83 -8.62 6.86
CA ALA A 124 12.09 -8.51 8.29
C ALA A 124 11.18 -7.48 8.95
N TRP A 125 10.86 -7.68 10.23
CA TRP A 125 10.15 -6.68 11.02
C TRP A 125 11.08 -5.48 11.28
N PRO A 126 10.74 -4.25 10.85
CA PRO A 126 11.65 -3.11 10.81
C PRO A 126 12.36 -2.78 12.13
N THR A 127 11.67 -2.88 13.26
CA THR A 127 12.22 -2.50 14.57
C THR A 127 13.04 -3.60 15.26
N THR A 128 12.91 -4.86 14.83
CA THR A 128 13.55 -5.99 15.51
C THR A 128 14.47 -6.82 14.62
N GLY A 129 14.42 -6.63 13.30
CA GLY A 129 15.15 -7.46 12.34
C GLY A 129 14.65 -8.92 12.23
N ARG A 130 13.57 -9.27 12.93
CA ARG A 130 13.05 -10.65 12.92
C ARG A 130 12.45 -10.99 11.58
N LEU A 131 12.89 -12.09 10.97
CA LEU A 131 12.38 -12.57 9.68
C LEU A 131 10.92 -13.05 9.78
N TYR A 132 10.25 -13.16 8.62
CA TYR A 132 8.81 -13.40 8.52
C TYR A 132 8.33 -14.66 9.27
N GLU A 133 9.07 -15.75 9.28
CA GLU A 133 8.68 -16.95 10.04
C GLU A 133 8.56 -16.67 11.55
N SER A 134 9.40 -15.80 12.06
CA SER A 134 9.45 -15.48 13.48
C SER A 134 8.33 -14.52 13.89
N TRP A 135 8.09 -13.43 13.15
CA TRP A 135 7.07 -12.47 13.54
C TRP A 135 5.66 -12.95 13.18
N ILE A 136 5.46 -13.70 12.06
CA ILE A 136 4.15 -14.31 11.73
C ILE A 136 3.71 -15.29 12.80
N ARG A 137 4.62 -16.02 13.44
CA ARG A 137 4.30 -16.95 14.53
C ARG A 137 3.59 -16.27 15.70
N GLY A 138 3.81 -15.00 15.94
CA GLY A 138 3.09 -14.19 16.93
C GLY A 138 1.59 -14.06 16.62
N PHE A 139 1.24 -13.95 15.36
CA PHE A 139 -0.16 -13.85 14.90
C PHE A 139 -0.78 -15.21 14.61
N TYR A 140 0.01 -16.11 14.03
CA TYR A 140 -0.43 -17.41 13.52
C TYR A 140 0.45 -18.53 14.12
N PRO A 141 0.24 -18.90 15.40
CA PRO A 141 1.04 -19.92 16.08
C PRO A 141 0.76 -21.34 15.57
N ALA A 142 1.73 -22.22 15.72
CA ALA A 142 1.66 -23.61 15.27
C ALA A 142 0.55 -24.46 15.91
N ARG A 143 0.10 -24.15 17.13
CA ARG A 143 -1.07 -24.73 17.84
C ARG A 143 -1.23 -26.26 17.69
N GLY A 144 -0.16 -27.01 17.91
CA GLY A 144 -0.20 -28.48 17.88
C GLY A 144 -0.12 -29.10 16.47
N PHE A 145 0.12 -28.30 15.42
CA PHE A 145 0.49 -28.87 14.11
C PHE A 145 1.89 -29.48 14.18
N ARG A 146 2.05 -30.66 13.62
CA ARG A 146 3.37 -31.33 13.53
C ARG A 146 4.29 -30.65 12.53
N LEU A 147 3.72 -30.10 11.46
CA LEU A 147 4.44 -29.31 10.47
C LEU A 147 3.76 -27.94 10.37
N TRP A 148 4.54 -26.89 10.47
CA TRP A 148 4.13 -25.51 10.35
C TRP A 148 5.13 -24.81 9.43
N SER A 149 4.62 -24.17 8.40
CA SER A 149 5.42 -23.34 7.52
C SER A 149 4.62 -22.14 7.04
N VAL A 150 5.31 -21.06 6.78
CA VAL A 150 4.75 -19.82 6.22
C VAL A 150 5.63 -19.34 5.08
N GLY A 151 5.03 -18.56 4.18
CA GLY A 151 5.73 -17.83 3.13
C GLY A 151 5.18 -16.42 3.06
N GLU A 152 5.95 -15.49 2.53
CA GLU A 152 5.55 -14.11 2.33
C GLU A 152 5.91 -13.65 0.92
N ASN A 153 5.01 -12.93 0.27
CA ASN A 153 5.30 -12.09 -0.89
C ASN A 153 4.95 -10.66 -0.54
N LEU A 154 5.82 -9.73 -0.94
CA LEU A 154 5.62 -8.30 -0.79
C LEU A 154 5.48 -7.62 -2.16
N LEU A 155 4.71 -6.54 -2.20
CA LEU A 155 4.58 -5.66 -3.35
C LEU A 155 4.34 -4.23 -2.88
N TRP A 156 4.90 -3.26 -3.58
CA TRP A 156 4.46 -1.86 -3.50
C TRP A 156 4.34 -1.28 -4.90
N ALA A 157 3.46 -0.30 -5.07
CA ALA A 157 3.27 0.39 -6.34
C ALA A 157 2.82 1.84 -6.11
N SER A 158 3.22 2.72 -7.01
CA SER A 158 2.75 4.10 -7.10
C SER A 158 2.47 4.39 -8.58
N PRO A 159 1.29 4.90 -8.93
CA PRO A 159 0.20 5.39 -8.10
C PRO A 159 -0.74 4.31 -7.53
N GLY A 160 -0.43 3.03 -7.65
CA GLY A 160 -1.24 1.93 -7.15
C GLY A 160 -1.23 0.73 -8.09
N PHE A 161 -2.10 -0.23 -7.84
CA PHE A 161 -2.20 -1.46 -8.65
C PHE A 161 -3.64 -1.95 -8.72
N THR A 162 -3.89 -2.84 -9.68
CA THR A 162 -5.11 -3.67 -9.73
C THR A 162 -4.80 -5.06 -9.19
N PRO A 163 -5.78 -5.80 -8.62
CA PRO A 163 -5.55 -7.18 -8.17
C PRO A 163 -4.93 -8.10 -9.23
N PRO A 164 -5.40 -8.11 -10.50
CA PRO A 164 -4.72 -8.88 -11.56
C PRO A 164 -3.29 -8.42 -11.81
N GLY A 165 -3.02 -7.10 -11.83
CA GLY A 165 -1.68 -6.57 -12.05
C GLY A 165 -0.70 -6.95 -10.94
N ALA A 166 -1.12 -6.89 -9.68
CA ALA A 166 -0.31 -7.31 -8.54
C ALA A 166 0.03 -8.80 -8.60
N VAL A 167 -0.97 -9.64 -8.87
CA VAL A 167 -0.76 -11.08 -9.00
C VAL A 167 0.15 -11.40 -10.19
N GLN A 168 0.01 -10.68 -11.30
CA GLN A 168 0.90 -10.84 -12.46
C GLN A 168 2.35 -10.50 -12.13
N GLN A 169 2.62 -9.40 -11.41
CA GLN A 169 3.97 -9.05 -10.98
C GLN A 169 4.60 -10.15 -10.12
N TRP A 170 3.84 -10.76 -9.21
CA TRP A 170 4.34 -11.93 -8.46
C TRP A 170 4.57 -13.16 -9.35
N LEU A 171 3.74 -13.37 -10.37
CA LEU A 171 3.91 -14.47 -11.32
C LEU A 171 5.13 -14.27 -12.23
N ASP A 172 5.50 -13.05 -12.55
CA ASP A 172 6.65 -12.74 -13.39
C ASP A 172 7.99 -12.94 -12.65
N SER A 173 7.97 -12.92 -11.31
CA SER A 173 9.13 -13.20 -10.48
C SER A 173 9.19 -14.69 -10.11
N PRO A 174 10.23 -15.44 -10.49
CA PRO A 174 10.34 -16.88 -10.20
C PRO A 174 10.22 -17.21 -8.71
N THR A 175 10.77 -16.36 -7.83
CA THR A 175 10.70 -16.54 -6.37
C THR A 175 9.29 -16.35 -5.85
N HIS A 176 8.63 -15.25 -6.20
CA HIS A 176 7.27 -14.94 -5.76
C HIS A 176 6.26 -15.94 -6.36
N ARG A 177 6.43 -16.33 -7.63
CA ARG A 177 5.62 -17.36 -8.29
C ARG A 177 5.67 -18.69 -7.52
N ARG A 178 6.86 -19.12 -7.10
CA ARG A 178 7.04 -20.36 -6.32
C ARG A 178 6.25 -20.30 -5.02
N VAL A 179 6.29 -19.18 -4.32
CA VAL A 179 5.50 -18.98 -3.10
C VAL A 179 4.01 -19.00 -3.45
N LEU A 180 3.56 -18.24 -4.44
CA LEU A 180 2.14 -18.10 -4.79
C LEU A 180 1.49 -19.42 -5.22
N LEU A 181 2.23 -20.26 -5.95
CA LEU A 181 1.72 -21.49 -6.58
C LEU A 181 2.10 -22.79 -5.83
N SER A 182 2.72 -22.70 -4.66
CA SER A 182 3.06 -23.90 -3.87
C SER A 182 1.80 -24.72 -3.52
N ARG A 183 1.91 -26.04 -3.72
CA ARG A 183 0.86 -27.01 -3.36
C ARG A 183 0.74 -27.24 -1.86
N SER A 184 1.76 -26.83 -1.10
CA SER A 184 1.82 -27.03 0.34
C SER A 184 0.88 -26.11 1.11
N TRP A 185 0.55 -24.95 0.55
CA TRP A 185 -0.27 -23.96 1.24
C TRP A 185 -1.73 -24.42 1.43
N ARG A 186 -2.31 -24.02 2.56
CA ARG A 186 -3.70 -24.28 2.93
C ARG A 186 -4.47 -23.01 3.19
N GLU A 187 -3.81 -22.00 3.73
CA GLU A 187 -4.41 -20.75 4.14
C GLU A 187 -3.68 -19.55 3.53
N LEU A 188 -4.40 -18.43 3.42
CA LEU A 188 -3.94 -17.18 2.85
C LEU A 188 -4.43 -16.02 3.70
N GLY A 189 -3.54 -15.08 4.00
CA GLY A 189 -3.86 -13.74 4.49
C GLY A 189 -3.29 -12.68 3.58
N VAL A 190 -4.04 -11.62 3.35
CA VAL A 190 -3.62 -10.47 2.54
C VAL A 190 -3.84 -9.20 3.34
N GLY A 191 -2.79 -8.40 3.52
CA GLY A 191 -2.85 -7.05 4.06
C GLY A 191 -2.50 -6.06 2.96
N VAL A 192 -3.36 -5.05 2.79
CA VAL A 192 -3.13 -3.93 1.88
C VAL A 192 -3.27 -2.64 2.65
N VAL A 193 -2.32 -1.74 2.48
CA VAL A 193 -2.38 -0.39 3.04
C VAL A 193 -2.09 0.63 1.95
N SER A 194 -2.67 1.81 2.09
CA SER A 194 -2.27 2.99 1.35
C SER A 194 -1.51 3.93 2.28
N ALA A 195 -0.48 4.57 1.77
CA ALA A 195 0.27 5.57 2.51
C ALA A 195 0.51 6.81 1.64
N VAL A 196 0.31 7.98 2.23
CA VAL A 196 0.58 9.27 1.61
C VAL A 196 1.99 9.71 1.99
N ALA A 197 2.77 10.15 0.99
CA ALA A 197 4.15 10.60 1.18
C ALA A 197 5.01 9.59 1.97
N ALA A 198 4.94 8.31 1.62
CA ALA A 198 5.67 7.25 2.31
C ALA A 198 7.20 7.48 2.20
N PRO A 199 7.92 7.45 3.34
CA PRO A 199 9.34 7.82 3.38
C PRO A 199 10.27 6.72 2.86
N GLY A 200 11.58 6.95 2.93
CA GLY A 200 12.63 5.95 2.75
C GLY A 200 12.57 5.26 1.38
N ALA A 201 12.40 3.94 1.37
CA ALA A 201 12.35 3.11 0.16
C ALA A 201 11.25 3.52 -0.84
N TYR A 202 10.25 4.25 -0.41
CA TYR A 202 9.13 4.72 -1.23
C TYR A 202 9.36 6.12 -1.81
N GLY A 203 10.42 6.82 -1.38
CA GLY A 203 10.85 8.09 -1.96
C GLY A 203 9.84 9.24 -1.80
N GLY A 204 9.07 9.27 -0.73
CA GLY A 204 8.03 10.28 -0.49
C GLY A 204 6.80 10.16 -1.38
N ARG A 205 6.63 9.02 -2.05
CA ARG A 205 5.48 8.77 -2.95
C ARG A 205 4.24 8.36 -2.16
N ASP A 206 3.09 8.61 -2.77
CA ASP A 206 1.84 7.97 -2.36
C ASP A 206 1.89 6.51 -2.87
N VAL A 207 1.73 5.57 -1.99
CA VAL A 207 1.77 4.13 -2.27
C VAL A 207 0.57 3.43 -1.66
#